data_0b3d478e02dacda1ed64e33ff50eb623
#
_entry.id   0b3d478e02dacda1ed64e33ff50eb623
#
_cell.length_a   1.000
_cell.length_b   1.000
_cell.length_c   1.000
_cell.angle_alpha   90.00
_cell.angle_beta   90.00
_cell.angle_gamma   90.00
#
_symmetry.space_group_name_H-M   'P 1'
#
loop_
_entity.id
_entity.type
_entity.pdbx_description
1 polymer ?
#
loop_
_entity_poly.entity_id
_entity_poly.type
_entity_poly.pdbx_seq_one_letter_code
_entity_poly.pdbx_strand_id
1 'polypeptide(L)'
;MEITKLRKENGIPMSKQTLILLYGGRSAEREVSVLSAESVMRAVDYSAFEVKTYFITQSGDFIKTQEFTETPGDDEKLMTNDTVVASQAIKPSDIYEEGAVVFPVLHGPMGEDGSIQGFLETLKLPYVGTNVLSSSVAMDKIMTKHILEVAGVPQVAYTVYIEGEDLEAAVAETLEKLTFPVFVKPANMGSSVGISKAENEAELRAAIDLALKYDSRILIEQGVVAREIEVGILGNTTVKTTDPGEVVKDVAFY
;
A
#
# COMPACT_ATOMS: atom_id res chain seq x y z
N MET A 1 -13.69 -3.79 24.88
CA MET A 1 -15.01 -3.14 24.97
C MET A 1 -15.59 -3.10 26.39
N GLU A 2 -15.41 -4.11 27.22
CA GLU A 2 -15.92 -4.14 28.61
C GLU A 2 -15.17 -3.20 29.58
N ILE A 3 -13.84 -3.15 29.52
CA ILE A 3 -13.00 -2.29 30.39
C ILE A 3 -13.27 -0.80 30.12
N THR A 4 -13.50 -0.44 28.87
CA THR A 4 -13.82 0.94 28.45
C THR A 4 -15.17 1.39 29.01
N LYS A 5 -16.15 0.47 29.03
CA LYS A 5 -17.49 0.71 29.59
C LYS A 5 -17.47 0.89 31.12
N LEU A 6 -16.74 0.02 31.82
CA LEU A 6 -16.54 0.08 33.28
C LEU A 6 -15.80 1.34 33.74
N ARG A 7 -14.82 1.83 32.97
CA ARG A 7 -14.09 3.08 33.28
C ARG A 7 -15.00 4.32 33.07
N LYS A 8 -15.79 4.33 31.99
CA LYS A 8 -16.77 5.41 31.72
C LYS A 8 -17.84 5.52 32.78
N GLU A 9 -18.32 4.38 33.31
CA GLU A 9 -19.31 4.31 34.37
C GLU A 9 -18.77 4.80 35.72
N ASN A 10 -17.45 4.72 35.95
CA ASN A 10 -16.82 5.14 37.20
C ASN A 10 -16.20 6.55 37.18
N GLY A 11 -16.38 7.32 36.09
CA GLY A 11 -15.86 8.68 35.97
C GLY A 11 -14.32 8.80 35.97
N ILE A 12 -13.60 7.71 35.66
CA ILE A 12 -12.16 7.72 35.60
C ILE A 12 -11.75 8.38 34.28
N PRO A 13 -10.96 9.47 34.29
CA PRO A 13 -10.48 10.08 33.05
C PRO A 13 -9.67 9.03 32.25
N MET A 14 -10.12 8.74 31.05
CA MET A 14 -9.37 7.87 30.14
C MET A 14 -8.19 8.69 29.60
N SER A 15 -6.97 8.24 29.82
CA SER A 15 -5.84 8.73 29.04
C SER A 15 -6.14 8.44 27.58
N LYS A 16 -5.94 9.42 26.72
CA LYS A 16 -6.01 9.22 25.26
C LYS A 16 -5.07 8.11 24.86
N GLN A 17 -5.46 7.33 23.87
CA GLN A 17 -4.56 6.32 23.29
C GLN A 17 -3.63 7.00 22.29
N THR A 18 -2.36 6.66 22.33
CA THR A 18 -1.40 7.15 21.31
C THR A 18 -1.67 6.48 19.97
N LEU A 19 -1.90 7.29 18.94
CA LEU A 19 -1.92 6.90 17.54
C LEU A 19 -0.62 7.36 16.89
N ILE A 20 0.20 6.41 16.48
CA ILE A 20 1.43 6.68 15.74
C ILE A 20 1.10 6.69 14.24
N LEU A 21 1.24 7.84 13.61
CA LEU A 21 1.02 8.03 12.19
C LEU A 21 2.35 7.97 11.44
N LEU A 22 2.54 6.91 10.64
CA LEU A 22 3.71 6.76 9.76
C LEU A 22 3.35 7.24 8.35
N TYR A 23 4.19 8.11 7.77
CA TYR A 23 3.93 8.66 6.44
C TYR A 23 5.24 8.95 5.69
N GLY A 24 5.14 9.24 4.39
CA GLY A 24 6.28 9.39 3.51
C GLY A 24 6.67 8.08 2.85
N GLY A 25 7.90 7.61 3.09
CA GLY A 25 8.38 6.32 2.61
C GLY A 25 9.30 6.42 1.38
N ARG A 26 9.75 5.26 0.93
CA ARG A 26 10.75 5.13 -0.14
C ARG A 26 10.15 4.96 -1.53
N SER A 27 8.83 4.76 -1.62
CA SER A 27 8.15 4.51 -2.89
C SER A 27 7.99 5.79 -3.72
N ALA A 28 7.65 5.63 -4.99
CA ALA A 28 7.28 6.74 -5.87
C ALA A 28 5.98 7.43 -5.43
N GLU A 29 5.17 6.77 -4.57
CA GLU A 29 3.89 7.26 -4.09
C GLU A 29 4.01 8.05 -2.77
N ARG A 30 5.22 8.43 -2.37
CA ARG A 30 5.51 9.15 -1.13
C ARG A 30 4.71 10.43 -0.93
N GLU A 31 4.51 11.23 -1.98
CA GLU A 31 3.73 12.46 -1.90
C GLU A 31 2.25 12.19 -1.63
N VAL A 32 1.72 11.11 -2.19
CA VAL A 32 0.35 10.64 -1.93
C VAL A 32 0.22 10.23 -0.47
N SER A 33 1.23 9.55 0.08
CA SER A 33 1.28 9.20 1.51
C SER A 33 1.17 10.43 2.42
N VAL A 34 1.88 11.51 2.10
CA VAL A 34 1.81 12.78 2.87
C VAL A 34 0.39 13.35 2.85
N LEU A 35 -0.23 13.46 1.67
CA LEU A 35 -1.59 13.99 1.53
C LEU A 35 -2.63 13.13 2.26
N SER A 36 -2.50 11.81 2.16
CA SER A 36 -3.35 10.85 2.87
C SER A 36 -3.19 10.99 4.39
N ALA A 37 -1.95 11.12 4.88
CA ALA A 37 -1.65 11.29 6.29
C ALA A 37 -2.21 12.62 6.85
N GLU A 38 -2.13 13.72 6.09
CA GLU A 38 -2.78 14.99 6.45
C GLU A 38 -4.30 14.84 6.58
N SER A 39 -4.91 14.07 5.68
CA SER A 39 -6.35 13.80 5.72
C SER A 39 -6.73 12.95 6.94
N VAL A 40 -5.95 11.91 7.25
CA VAL A 40 -6.13 11.08 8.44
C VAL A 40 -5.97 11.91 9.71
N MET A 41 -4.91 12.72 9.80
CA MET A 41 -4.62 13.60 10.94
C MET A 41 -5.82 14.50 11.28
N ARG A 42 -6.50 15.07 10.26
CA ARG A 42 -7.69 15.92 10.47
C ARG A 42 -8.95 15.14 10.86
N ALA A 43 -9.02 13.84 10.50
CA ALA A 43 -10.18 13.00 10.74
C ALA A 43 -10.14 12.23 12.07
N VAL A 44 -9.02 12.26 12.79
CA VAL A 44 -8.87 11.56 14.07
C VAL A 44 -9.81 12.13 15.12
N ASP A 45 -10.42 11.25 15.92
CA ASP A 45 -11.15 11.64 17.12
C ASP A 45 -10.18 11.97 18.27
N TYR A 46 -9.82 13.22 18.40
CA TYR A 46 -8.93 13.72 19.44
C TYR A 46 -9.54 13.69 20.86
N SER A 47 -10.79 13.30 21.01
CA SER A 47 -11.33 12.99 22.35
C SER A 47 -10.83 11.63 22.87
N ALA A 48 -10.47 10.71 21.95
CA ALA A 48 -10.02 9.36 22.25
C ALA A 48 -8.51 9.16 22.00
N PHE A 49 -7.91 9.92 21.09
CA PHE A 49 -6.53 9.75 20.65
C PHE A 49 -5.69 11.01 20.82
N GLU A 50 -4.40 10.80 21.02
CA GLU A 50 -3.34 11.76 20.69
C GLU A 50 -2.52 11.21 19.53
N VAL A 51 -2.04 12.05 18.62
CA VAL A 51 -1.34 11.64 17.42
C VAL A 51 0.13 12.02 17.52
N LYS A 52 1.02 11.04 17.31
CA LYS A 52 2.46 11.25 17.14
C LYS A 52 2.82 10.90 15.71
N THR A 53 3.44 11.82 15.00
CA THR A 53 3.73 11.66 13.58
C THR A 53 5.20 11.35 13.36
N TYR A 54 5.45 10.39 12.44
CA TYR A 54 6.79 9.99 12.05
C TYR A 54 6.88 9.99 10.53
N PHE A 55 7.79 10.76 10.00
CA PHE A 55 8.10 10.82 8.58
C PHE A 55 9.19 9.82 8.24
N ILE A 56 8.98 9.05 7.18
CA ILE A 56 9.99 8.17 6.61
C ILE A 56 10.52 8.83 5.35
N THR A 57 11.82 9.11 5.33
CA THR A 57 12.49 9.74 4.19
C THR A 57 12.59 8.79 3.00
N GLN A 58 13.00 9.31 1.84
CA GLN A 58 13.28 8.48 0.67
C GLN A 58 14.47 7.53 0.87
N SER A 59 15.42 7.88 1.73
CA SER A 59 16.52 6.99 2.15
C SER A 59 16.08 5.90 3.13
N GLY A 60 14.92 6.06 3.78
CA GLY A 60 14.38 5.12 4.76
C GLY A 60 14.65 5.53 6.21
N ASP A 61 15.13 6.75 6.45
CA ASP A 61 15.34 7.25 7.80
C ASP A 61 14.02 7.63 8.45
N PHE A 62 13.85 7.29 9.72
CA PHE A 62 12.68 7.64 10.52
C PHE A 62 12.94 8.94 11.28
N ILE A 63 12.00 9.87 11.22
CA ILE A 63 12.07 11.17 11.85
C ILE A 63 10.80 11.41 12.64
N LYS A 64 10.93 11.64 13.94
CA LYS A 64 9.81 12.12 14.75
C LYS A 64 9.55 13.57 14.36
N THR A 65 8.30 13.90 14.01
CA THR A 65 7.96 15.22 13.47
C THR A 65 7.08 16.02 14.44
N GLN A 66 5.80 15.75 14.52
CA GLN A 66 4.83 16.57 15.27
C GLN A 66 4.03 15.70 16.23
N GLU A 67 3.42 16.36 17.21
CA GLU A 67 2.47 15.74 18.13
C GLU A 67 1.20 16.59 18.19
N PHE A 68 0.05 15.94 18.12
CA PHE A 68 -1.25 16.59 18.14
C PHE A 68 -2.13 16.03 19.25
N THR A 69 -2.65 16.88 20.09
CA THR A 69 -3.59 16.53 21.17
C THR A 69 -5.01 17.06 20.92
N GLU A 70 -5.16 17.85 19.86
CA GLU A 70 -6.42 18.41 19.35
C GLU A 70 -6.40 18.47 17.83
N THR A 71 -7.55 18.65 17.20
CA THR A 71 -7.65 18.73 15.75
C THR A 71 -6.81 19.88 15.21
N PRO A 72 -5.83 19.61 14.33
CA PRO A 72 -5.00 20.65 13.74
C PRO A 72 -5.81 21.60 12.86
N GLY A 73 -5.31 22.81 12.71
CA GLY A 73 -5.92 23.80 11.79
C GLY A 73 -5.82 23.37 10.34
N ASP A 74 -6.67 23.94 9.50
CA ASP A 74 -6.71 23.62 8.05
C ASP A 74 -5.38 23.90 7.32
N ASP A 75 -4.63 24.90 7.79
CA ASP A 75 -3.33 25.29 7.24
C ASP A 75 -2.17 24.47 7.82
N GLU A 76 -2.41 23.64 8.84
CA GLU A 76 -1.38 22.79 9.43
C GLU A 76 -0.93 21.72 8.44
N LYS A 77 0.39 21.66 8.19
CA LYS A 77 1.00 20.71 7.27
C LYS A 77 1.94 19.78 8.00
N LEU A 78 1.99 18.54 7.51
CA LEU A 78 2.98 17.58 7.96
C LEU A 78 4.36 17.91 7.36
N MET A 79 5.40 17.68 8.15
CA MET A 79 6.78 17.86 7.70
C MET A 79 7.10 16.85 6.58
N THR A 80 7.72 17.36 5.50
CA THR A 80 8.09 16.55 4.31
C THR A 80 9.55 16.68 3.92
N ASN A 81 10.38 17.19 4.80
CA ASN A 81 11.76 17.59 4.45
C ASN A 81 12.72 16.39 4.49
N ASP A 82 13.21 15.96 3.32
CA ASP A 82 14.27 14.95 3.18
C ASP A 82 15.70 15.51 3.47
N THR A 83 15.84 16.81 3.60
CA THR A 83 17.13 17.44 3.93
C THR A 83 17.42 17.46 5.43
N VAL A 84 16.68 16.65 6.18
CA VAL A 84 16.89 16.50 7.61
C VAL A 84 18.30 15.99 7.87
N VAL A 85 19.02 16.72 8.70
CA VAL A 85 20.36 16.34 9.13
C VAL A 85 20.28 14.96 9.80
N ALA A 86 21.21 14.08 9.49
CA ALA A 86 21.29 12.74 10.07
C ALA A 86 21.18 12.70 11.62
N SER A 87 21.47 13.83 12.30
CA SER A 87 21.29 14.00 13.74
C SER A 87 19.82 14.02 14.21
N GLN A 88 18.84 14.12 13.31
CA GLN A 88 17.42 14.12 13.64
C GLN A 88 16.76 12.75 13.38
N ALA A 89 17.46 11.86 12.68
CA ALA A 89 16.99 10.50 12.48
C ALA A 89 17.00 9.73 13.81
N ILE A 90 15.91 9.01 14.05
CA ILE A 90 15.80 8.07 15.16
C ILE A 90 16.03 6.66 14.66
N LYS A 91 16.32 5.71 15.55
CA LYS A 91 16.28 4.31 15.17
C LYS A 91 14.83 3.92 14.88
N PRO A 92 14.54 3.15 13.83
CA PRO A 92 13.17 2.74 13.54
C PRO A 92 12.45 2.11 14.74
N SER A 93 13.17 1.37 15.60
CA SER A 93 12.62 0.78 16.83
C SER A 93 12.18 1.81 17.89
N ASP A 94 12.65 3.05 17.81
CA ASP A 94 12.35 4.09 18.81
C ASP A 94 10.94 4.68 18.64
N ILE A 95 10.20 4.23 17.61
CA ILE A 95 8.74 4.50 17.51
C ILE A 95 7.95 3.69 18.55
N TYR A 96 8.55 2.68 19.19
CA TYR A 96 7.86 1.84 20.16
C TYR A 96 7.36 2.66 21.35
N GLU A 97 6.08 2.54 21.61
CA GLU A 97 5.42 3.11 22.79
C GLU A 97 4.36 2.12 23.27
N GLU A 98 4.41 1.77 24.56
CA GLU A 98 3.47 0.82 25.15
C GLU A 98 2.04 1.32 25.06
N GLY A 99 1.13 0.49 24.54
CA GLY A 99 -0.28 0.84 24.37
C GLY A 99 -0.61 1.68 23.15
N ALA A 100 0.39 2.09 22.36
CA ALA A 100 0.16 2.79 21.11
C ALA A 100 -0.41 1.86 20.02
N VAL A 101 -1.12 2.45 19.06
CA VAL A 101 -1.53 1.82 17.80
C VAL A 101 -0.87 2.58 16.66
N VAL A 102 -0.33 1.86 15.68
CA VAL A 102 0.30 2.46 14.50
C VAL A 102 -0.67 2.52 13.35
N PHE A 103 -0.74 3.65 12.67
CA PHE A 103 -1.42 3.79 11.40
C PHE A 103 -0.38 4.08 10.30
N PRO A 104 0.08 3.05 9.57
CA PRO A 104 0.99 3.25 8.46
C PRO A 104 0.18 3.75 7.26
N VAL A 105 0.29 5.04 6.95
CA VAL A 105 -0.28 5.67 5.76
C VAL A 105 0.81 5.72 4.70
N LEU A 106 1.31 4.54 4.34
CA LEU A 106 2.37 4.35 3.36
C LEU A 106 1.78 3.66 2.12
N HIS A 107 2.17 4.13 0.94
CA HIS A 107 1.69 3.57 -0.33
C HIS A 107 2.82 2.88 -1.09
N GLY A 108 2.48 1.84 -1.85
CA GLY A 108 3.40 1.08 -2.69
C GLY A 108 4.39 0.21 -1.93
N PRO A 109 5.53 -0.13 -2.57
CA PRO A 109 6.55 -0.98 -1.99
C PRO A 109 7.06 -0.46 -0.63
N MET A 110 7.38 -1.37 0.28
CA MET A 110 7.77 -1.14 1.68
C MET A 110 6.61 -0.67 2.58
N GLY A 111 5.50 -0.19 2.03
CA GLY A 111 4.31 0.23 2.76
C GLY A 111 3.17 -0.79 2.72
N GLU A 112 2.96 -1.43 1.57
CA GLU A 112 1.82 -2.32 1.32
C GLU A 112 2.21 -3.77 1.02
N ASP A 113 3.50 -4.09 1.01
CA ASP A 113 4.07 -5.39 0.63
C ASP A 113 4.37 -6.34 1.80
N GLY A 114 3.98 -6.00 3.01
CA GLY A 114 4.28 -6.76 4.22
C GLY A 114 5.53 -6.32 4.97
N SER A 115 6.36 -5.45 4.40
CA SER A 115 7.63 -5.02 5.01
C SER A 115 7.39 -4.22 6.29
N ILE A 116 6.62 -3.15 6.24
CA ILE A 116 6.31 -2.34 7.42
C ILE A 116 5.46 -3.14 8.43
N GLN A 117 4.55 -3.98 7.95
CA GLN A 117 3.72 -4.84 8.79
C GLN A 117 4.61 -5.81 9.60
N GLY A 118 5.57 -6.46 8.95
CA GLY A 118 6.52 -7.37 9.63
C GLY A 118 7.41 -6.65 10.65
N PHE A 119 7.83 -5.44 10.35
CA PHE A 119 8.55 -4.59 11.29
C PHE A 119 7.71 -4.29 12.54
N LEU A 120 6.45 -3.87 12.35
CA LEU A 120 5.54 -3.55 13.45
C LEU A 120 5.17 -4.79 14.28
N GLU A 121 4.95 -5.95 13.65
CA GLU A 121 4.70 -7.22 14.35
C GLU A 121 5.91 -7.63 15.19
N THR A 122 7.14 -7.46 14.68
CA THR A 122 8.38 -7.73 15.43
C THR A 122 8.51 -6.85 16.67
N LEU A 123 8.07 -5.60 16.59
CA LEU A 123 7.99 -4.66 17.71
C LEU A 123 6.78 -4.91 18.63
N LYS A 124 5.88 -5.83 18.30
CA LYS A 124 4.61 -6.06 19.01
C LYS A 124 3.73 -4.83 19.09
N LEU A 125 3.78 -3.96 18.08
CA LEU A 125 2.90 -2.81 17.95
C LEU A 125 1.68 -3.19 17.12
N PRO A 126 0.45 -3.06 17.66
CA PRO A 126 -0.76 -3.19 16.88
C PRO A 126 -0.82 -2.09 15.82
N TYR A 127 -1.36 -2.40 14.65
CA TYR A 127 -1.45 -1.46 13.54
C TYR A 127 -2.76 -1.57 12.77
N VAL A 128 -3.07 -0.51 12.04
CA VAL A 128 -4.19 -0.45 11.11
C VAL A 128 -3.72 -0.98 9.76
N GLY A 129 -4.45 -1.94 9.20
CA GLY A 129 -4.15 -2.55 7.91
C GLY A 129 -4.20 -4.08 7.94
N THR A 130 -3.87 -4.70 6.81
CA THR A 130 -3.81 -6.15 6.70
C THR A 130 -2.50 -6.69 7.26
N ASN A 131 -2.45 -7.99 7.60
CA ASN A 131 -1.25 -8.64 8.12
C ASN A 131 -0.17 -8.83 7.03
N VAL A 132 1.01 -9.30 7.44
CA VAL A 132 2.18 -9.53 6.56
C VAL A 132 1.80 -10.38 5.34
N LEU A 133 1.16 -11.53 5.56
CA LEU A 133 0.84 -12.46 4.47
C LEU A 133 -0.12 -11.83 3.45
N SER A 134 -1.21 -11.24 3.93
CA SER A 134 -2.20 -10.62 3.04
C SER A 134 -1.62 -9.44 2.27
N SER A 135 -0.80 -8.60 2.92
CA SER A 135 -0.11 -7.49 2.28
C SER A 135 0.84 -7.97 1.17
N SER A 136 1.69 -8.96 1.48
CA SER A 136 2.65 -9.49 0.51
C SER A 136 1.97 -10.14 -0.70
N VAL A 137 0.91 -10.91 -0.46
CA VAL A 137 0.14 -11.56 -1.54
C VAL A 137 -0.59 -10.53 -2.39
N ALA A 138 -1.26 -9.56 -1.76
CA ALA A 138 -2.05 -8.55 -2.47
C ALA A 138 -1.17 -7.59 -3.31
N MET A 139 0.06 -7.32 -2.86
CA MET A 139 1.01 -6.51 -3.61
C MET A 139 1.57 -7.24 -4.84
N ASP A 140 1.84 -8.55 -4.72
CA ASP A 140 2.36 -9.38 -5.80
C ASP A 140 1.23 -9.84 -6.73
N LYS A 141 1.14 -9.24 -7.93
CA LYS A 141 0.09 -9.52 -8.91
C LYS A 141 0.03 -10.98 -9.33
N ILE A 142 1.19 -11.65 -9.42
CA ILE A 142 1.26 -13.06 -9.82
C ILE A 142 0.70 -13.95 -8.71
N MET A 143 1.11 -13.70 -7.46
CA MET A 143 0.59 -14.44 -6.31
C MET A 143 -0.90 -14.19 -6.09
N THR A 144 -1.34 -12.94 -6.25
CA THR A 144 -2.78 -12.61 -6.24
C THR A 144 -3.54 -13.44 -7.27
N LYS A 145 -3.06 -13.51 -8.52
CA LYS A 145 -3.65 -14.32 -9.59
C LYS A 145 -3.76 -15.79 -9.21
N HIS A 146 -2.69 -16.38 -8.71
CA HIS A 146 -2.67 -17.79 -8.30
C HIS A 146 -3.68 -18.07 -7.16
N ILE A 147 -3.78 -17.19 -6.17
CA ILE A 147 -4.74 -17.37 -5.07
C ILE A 147 -6.18 -17.23 -5.55
N LEU A 148 -6.46 -16.24 -6.41
CA LEU A 148 -7.79 -16.07 -7.00
C LEU A 148 -8.19 -17.26 -7.87
N GLU A 149 -7.25 -17.85 -8.62
CA GLU A 149 -7.48 -19.05 -9.42
C GLU A 149 -7.86 -20.25 -8.52
N VAL A 150 -7.09 -20.50 -7.45
CA VAL A 150 -7.41 -21.57 -6.47
C VAL A 150 -8.74 -21.31 -5.78
N ALA A 151 -9.09 -20.06 -5.51
CA ALA A 151 -10.37 -19.66 -4.94
C ALA A 151 -11.55 -19.73 -5.93
N GLY A 152 -11.31 -20.02 -7.21
CA GLY A 152 -12.33 -20.07 -8.26
C GLY A 152 -12.92 -18.71 -8.62
N VAL A 153 -12.19 -17.60 -8.34
CA VAL A 153 -12.61 -16.25 -8.71
C VAL A 153 -12.26 -16.00 -10.18
N PRO A 154 -13.26 -15.64 -11.03
CA PRO A 154 -13.00 -15.34 -12.44
C PRO A 154 -12.01 -14.20 -12.60
N GLN A 155 -11.10 -14.35 -13.55
CA GLN A 155 -10.10 -13.34 -13.87
C GLN A 155 -9.70 -13.39 -15.35
N VAL A 156 -9.08 -12.33 -15.86
CA VAL A 156 -8.58 -12.31 -17.23
C VAL A 156 -7.43 -13.31 -17.39
N ALA A 157 -7.30 -13.89 -18.60
CA ALA A 157 -6.20 -14.78 -18.94
C ALA A 157 -4.85 -14.06 -18.83
N TYR A 158 -3.82 -14.78 -18.46
CA TYR A 158 -2.48 -14.22 -18.23
C TYR A 158 -1.38 -15.26 -18.48
N THR A 159 -0.18 -14.76 -18.68
CA THR A 159 1.08 -15.52 -18.65
C THR A 159 2.08 -14.82 -17.72
N VAL A 160 3.14 -15.53 -17.36
CA VAL A 160 4.18 -15.02 -16.46
C VAL A 160 5.53 -15.17 -17.14
N TYR A 161 6.39 -14.18 -16.96
CA TYR A 161 7.81 -14.28 -17.34
C TYR A 161 8.68 -13.93 -16.13
N ILE A 162 9.70 -14.73 -15.89
CA ILE A 162 10.71 -14.50 -14.84
C ILE A 162 12.05 -14.26 -15.51
N GLU A 163 12.75 -13.21 -15.09
CA GLU A 163 14.06 -12.86 -15.60
C GLU A 163 15.04 -14.05 -15.54
N GLY A 164 15.69 -14.35 -16.66
CA GLY A 164 16.60 -15.48 -16.80
C GLY A 164 15.96 -16.75 -17.35
N GLU A 165 14.64 -16.81 -17.49
CA GLU A 165 13.97 -17.87 -18.26
C GLU A 165 14.10 -17.64 -19.77
N ASP A 166 13.69 -18.63 -20.57
CA ASP A 166 13.68 -18.52 -22.03
C ASP A 166 12.60 -17.52 -22.50
N LEU A 167 13.04 -16.32 -22.90
CA LEU A 167 12.15 -15.25 -23.37
C LEU A 167 11.37 -15.67 -24.63
N GLU A 168 11.99 -16.43 -25.54
CA GLU A 168 11.32 -16.87 -26.77
C GLU A 168 10.18 -17.83 -26.46
N ALA A 169 10.41 -18.73 -25.51
CA ALA A 169 9.35 -19.63 -25.03
C ALA A 169 8.22 -18.86 -24.32
N ALA A 170 8.54 -17.88 -23.50
CA ALA A 170 7.54 -17.05 -22.81
C ALA A 170 6.71 -16.18 -23.79
N VAL A 171 7.36 -15.61 -24.80
CA VAL A 171 6.65 -14.87 -25.86
C VAL A 171 5.76 -15.82 -26.67
N ALA A 172 6.25 -16.99 -27.06
CA ALA A 172 5.44 -17.99 -27.79
C ALA A 172 4.21 -18.43 -26.97
N GLU A 173 4.38 -18.72 -25.67
CA GLU A 173 3.28 -19.05 -24.76
C GLU A 173 2.26 -17.91 -24.66
N THR A 174 2.72 -16.67 -24.60
CA THR A 174 1.84 -15.50 -24.56
C THR A 174 1.03 -15.39 -25.85
N LEU A 175 1.64 -15.57 -27.01
CA LEU A 175 0.96 -15.52 -28.31
C LEU A 175 -0.01 -16.68 -28.52
N GLU A 176 0.22 -17.82 -27.89
CA GLU A 176 -0.70 -18.97 -27.93
C GLU A 176 -1.93 -18.74 -27.02
N LYS A 177 -1.73 -18.16 -25.83
CA LYS A 177 -2.76 -18.06 -24.79
C LYS A 177 -3.55 -16.77 -24.84
N LEU A 178 -2.97 -15.67 -25.31
CA LEU A 178 -3.53 -14.33 -25.27
C LEU A 178 -3.67 -13.72 -26.67
N THR A 179 -4.55 -12.74 -26.79
CA THR A 179 -4.71 -11.94 -28.02
C THR A 179 -4.40 -10.48 -27.72
N PHE A 180 -3.81 -9.78 -28.68
CA PHE A 180 -3.58 -8.34 -28.52
C PHE A 180 -4.87 -7.53 -28.46
N PRO A 181 -4.92 -6.42 -27.69
CA PRO A 181 -3.82 -5.91 -26.88
C PRO A 181 -3.61 -6.73 -25.59
N VAL A 182 -2.36 -6.74 -25.11
CA VAL A 182 -2.00 -7.26 -23.78
C VAL A 182 -1.42 -6.15 -22.92
N PHE A 183 -1.46 -6.33 -21.60
CA PHE A 183 -0.82 -5.45 -20.65
C PHE A 183 0.31 -6.17 -19.95
N VAL A 184 1.50 -5.58 -19.99
CA VAL A 184 2.71 -6.10 -19.36
C VAL A 184 2.97 -5.30 -18.07
N LYS A 185 3.13 -5.99 -16.95
CA LYS A 185 3.18 -5.38 -15.62
C LYS A 185 4.29 -6.01 -14.77
N PRO A 186 5.10 -5.20 -14.07
CA PRO A 186 5.93 -5.72 -12.97
C PRO A 186 5.04 -6.34 -11.87
N ALA A 187 5.51 -7.43 -11.24
CA ALA A 187 4.72 -8.14 -10.23
C ALA A 187 4.40 -7.27 -9.01
N ASN A 188 5.38 -6.50 -8.50
CA ASN A 188 5.32 -5.82 -7.20
C ASN A 188 5.33 -4.27 -7.28
N MET A 189 4.77 -3.68 -8.32
CA MET A 189 4.70 -2.22 -8.46
C MET A 189 3.26 -1.73 -8.46
N GLY A 190 3.01 -0.58 -7.81
CA GLY A 190 1.74 0.14 -7.82
C GLY A 190 1.70 1.28 -8.85
N SER A 191 0.61 2.05 -8.86
CA SER A 191 0.43 3.32 -9.60
C SER A 191 0.88 3.29 -11.05
N SER A 192 0.62 2.20 -11.75
CA SER A 192 0.97 2.00 -13.17
C SER A 192 2.47 2.10 -13.50
N VAL A 193 3.36 2.10 -12.51
CA VAL A 193 4.82 2.14 -12.73
C VAL A 193 5.27 0.88 -13.47
N GLY A 194 5.94 1.08 -14.61
CA GLY A 194 6.45 -0.01 -15.45
C GLY A 194 5.39 -0.80 -16.22
N ILE A 195 4.11 -0.37 -16.18
CA ILE A 195 3.03 -0.99 -16.96
C ILE A 195 3.05 -0.45 -18.38
N SER A 196 2.89 -1.36 -19.36
CA SER A 196 2.76 -1.01 -20.77
C SER A 196 1.65 -1.83 -21.44
N LYS A 197 0.95 -1.20 -22.38
CA LYS A 197 0.06 -1.86 -23.33
C LYS A 197 0.88 -2.25 -24.55
N ALA A 198 0.70 -3.45 -25.06
CA ALA A 198 1.29 -3.93 -26.30
C ALA A 198 0.19 -4.36 -27.29
N GLU A 199 0.28 -3.93 -28.53
CA GLU A 199 -0.66 -4.22 -29.59
C GLU A 199 -0.11 -5.23 -30.63
N ASN A 200 1.15 -5.60 -30.50
CA ASN A 200 1.85 -6.57 -31.34
C ASN A 200 3.06 -7.17 -30.60
N GLU A 201 3.71 -8.18 -31.20
CA GLU A 201 4.85 -8.87 -30.60
C GLU A 201 6.05 -7.95 -30.36
N ALA A 202 6.34 -7.02 -31.27
CA ALA A 202 7.48 -6.11 -31.10
C ALA A 202 7.27 -5.20 -29.86
N GLU A 203 6.06 -4.71 -29.67
CA GLU A 203 5.70 -3.93 -28.49
C GLU A 203 5.68 -4.78 -27.23
N LEU A 204 5.24 -6.05 -27.30
CA LEU A 204 5.30 -6.98 -26.17
C LEU A 204 6.73 -7.14 -25.65
N ARG A 205 7.69 -7.37 -26.55
CA ARG A 205 9.11 -7.50 -26.18
C ARG A 205 9.65 -6.22 -25.54
N ALA A 206 9.36 -5.07 -26.12
CA ALA A 206 9.76 -3.78 -25.56
C ALA A 206 9.10 -3.51 -24.18
N ALA A 207 7.86 -3.93 -24.00
CA ALA A 207 7.15 -3.80 -22.74
C ALA A 207 7.74 -4.73 -21.66
N ILE A 208 8.16 -5.95 -21.99
CA ILE A 208 8.88 -6.85 -21.09
C ILE A 208 10.20 -6.20 -20.64
N ASP A 209 11.01 -5.70 -21.61
CA ASP A 209 12.28 -5.02 -21.32
C ASP A 209 12.09 -3.79 -20.40
N LEU A 210 10.97 -3.08 -20.55
CA LEU A 210 10.65 -1.95 -19.67
C LEU A 210 10.27 -2.43 -18.26
N ALA A 211 9.42 -3.44 -18.17
CA ALA A 211 8.94 -3.96 -16.88
C ALA A 211 10.08 -4.60 -16.06
N LEU A 212 11.04 -5.24 -16.70
CA LEU A 212 12.25 -5.81 -16.07
C LEU A 212 13.15 -4.76 -15.38
N LYS A 213 13.01 -3.48 -15.70
CA LYS A 213 13.74 -2.42 -14.97
C LYS A 213 13.21 -2.21 -13.56
N TYR A 214 12.03 -2.73 -13.26
CA TYR A 214 11.32 -2.52 -11.99
C TYR A 214 11.16 -3.81 -11.17
N ASP A 215 11.00 -4.97 -11.84
CA ASP A 215 10.85 -6.26 -11.17
C ASP A 215 11.38 -7.37 -12.08
N SER A 216 12.01 -8.37 -11.50
CA SER A 216 12.45 -9.59 -12.20
C SER A 216 11.31 -10.53 -12.58
N ARG A 217 10.09 -10.27 -12.11
CA ARG A 217 8.89 -11.08 -12.34
C ARG A 217 7.83 -10.24 -13.03
N ILE A 218 7.38 -10.71 -14.19
CA ILE A 218 6.51 -9.97 -15.09
C ILE A 218 5.20 -10.72 -15.27
N LEU A 219 4.08 -10.02 -15.09
CA LEU A 219 2.75 -10.49 -15.44
C LEU A 219 2.35 -9.92 -16.80
N ILE A 220 1.85 -10.75 -17.69
CA ILE A 220 1.30 -10.37 -18.99
C ILE A 220 -0.18 -10.75 -19.00
N GLU A 221 -1.06 -9.78 -19.10
CA GLU A 221 -2.51 -9.99 -19.01
C GLU A 221 -3.22 -9.66 -20.32
N GLN A 222 -4.30 -10.40 -20.58
CA GLN A 222 -5.23 -10.06 -21.65
C GLN A 222 -5.80 -8.67 -21.45
N GLY A 223 -5.67 -7.81 -22.45
CA GLY A 223 -6.37 -6.52 -22.47
C GLY A 223 -7.87 -6.68 -22.66
N VAL A 224 -8.64 -6.04 -21.80
CA VAL A 224 -10.10 -6.03 -21.85
C VAL A 224 -10.63 -4.60 -21.71
N VAL A 225 -11.79 -4.36 -22.29
CA VAL A 225 -12.56 -3.13 -22.03
C VAL A 225 -13.42 -3.38 -20.81
N ALA A 226 -13.14 -2.69 -19.72
CA ALA A 226 -13.79 -2.92 -18.44
C ALA A 226 -14.16 -1.61 -17.74
N ARG A 227 -15.12 -1.69 -16.83
CA ARG A 227 -15.36 -0.67 -15.80
C ARG A 227 -14.45 -0.94 -14.63
N GLU A 228 -13.94 0.09 -13.98
CA GLU A 228 -13.14 -0.05 -12.76
C GLU A 228 -14.04 0.13 -11.55
N ILE A 229 -14.24 -0.95 -10.83
CA ILE A 229 -15.11 -0.99 -9.65
C ILE A 229 -14.25 -1.28 -8.43
N GLU A 230 -14.42 -0.45 -7.39
CA GLU A 230 -13.72 -0.57 -6.13
C GLU A 230 -14.70 -0.82 -4.98
N VAL A 231 -14.29 -1.62 -4.01
CA VAL A 231 -15.03 -1.89 -2.78
C VAL A 231 -14.07 -1.81 -1.60
N GLY A 232 -14.33 -0.91 -0.66
CA GLY A 232 -13.60 -0.84 0.60
C GLY A 232 -14.02 -1.95 1.55
N ILE A 233 -13.07 -2.53 2.28
CA ILE A 233 -13.31 -3.59 3.27
C ILE A 233 -12.69 -3.16 4.61
N LEU A 234 -13.49 -3.21 5.67
CA LEU A 234 -13.06 -2.89 7.03
C LEU A 234 -13.46 -4.01 7.99
N GLY A 235 -12.52 -4.48 8.80
CA GLY A 235 -12.74 -5.46 9.86
C GLY A 235 -11.72 -6.57 9.86
N ASN A 236 -11.79 -7.43 10.88
CA ASN A 236 -10.93 -8.60 11.04
C ASN A 236 -11.75 -9.88 10.78
N THR A 237 -12.35 -10.47 11.83
CA THR A 237 -13.18 -11.68 11.71
C THR A 237 -14.54 -11.39 11.09
N THR A 238 -15.14 -10.26 11.43
CA THR A 238 -16.37 -9.75 10.81
C THR A 238 -16.02 -8.53 10.00
N VAL A 239 -16.20 -8.64 8.69
CA VAL A 239 -15.90 -7.55 7.76
C VAL A 239 -17.16 -6.78 7.38
N LYS A 240 -16.99 -5.48 7.17
CA LYS A 240 -17.97 -4.57 6.55
C LYS A 240 -17.42 -4.14 5.20
N THR A 241 -18.27 -4.06 4.21
CA THR A 241 -17.93 -3.57 2.87
C THR A 241 -18.63 -2.23 2.62
N THR A 242 -18.00 -1.38 1.84
CA THR A 242 -18.68 -0.22 1.26
C THR A 242 -19.60 -0.65 0.12
N ASP A 243 -20.48 0.23 -0.31
CA ASP A 243 -21.10 0.10 -1.62
C ASP A 243 -20.00 0.19 -2.71
N PRO A 244 -20.19 -0.48 -3.87
CA PRO A 244 -19.25 -0.39 -4.97
C PRO A 244 -19.14 1.04 -5.52
N GLY A 245 -17.92 1.55 -5.64
CA GLY A 245 -17.61 2.80 -6.33
C GLY A 245 -17.08 2.52 -7.72
N GLU A 246 -17.36 3.39 -8.70
CA GLU A 246 -16.79 3.32 -10.03
C GLU A 246 -15.78 4.43 -10.25
N VAL A 247 -14.56 4.08 -10.67
CA VAL A 247 -13.57 5.05 -11.12
C VAL A 247 -13.86 5.41 -12.57
N VAL A 248 -14.38 6.61 -12.79
CA VAL A 248 -14.65 7.12 -14.15
C VAL A 248 -13.41 7.83 -14.66
N LYS A 249 -12.89 7.40 -15.81
CA LYS A 249 -11.68 7.94 -16.43
C LYS A 249 -12.03 8.71 -17.70
N ASP A 250 -11.48 9.91 -17.82
CA ASP A 250 -11.51 10.72 -19.05
C ASP A 250 -10.33 10.42 -19.99
N VAL A 251 -9.40 9.54 -19.56
CA VAL A 251 -8.18 9.18 -20.31
C VAL A 251 -8.05 7.67 -20.45
N ALA A 252 -7.43 7.22 -21.54
CA ALA A 252 -7.27 5.79 -21.83
C ALA A 252 -6.31 5.05 -20.87
N PHE A 253 -5.50 5.78 -20.11
CA PHE A 253 -4.51 5.26 -19.15
C PHE A 253 -4.46 6.15 -17.92
N TYR A 254 -4.42 5.50 -16.77
CA TYR A 254 -4.34 6.15 -15.46
C TYR A 254 -2.91 6.02 -14.92
#